data_0f7ac6e3ad86738960c041fdf22462f7
#
_entry.id   0f7ac6e3ad86738960c041fdf22462f7
#
_cell.length_a   1.000
_cell.length_b   1.000
_cell.length_c   1.000
_cell.angle_alpha   90.00
_cell.angle_beta   90.00
_cell.angle_gamma   90.00
#
_symmetry.space_group_name_H-M   'P 1'
#
loop_
_entity.id
_entity.type
_entity.pdbx_description
1 polymer ?
#
loop_
_entity_poly.entity_id
_entity_poly.type
_entity_poly.pdbx_seq_one_letter_code
_entity_poly.pdbx_strand_id
1 'polypeptide(L)'
;RNIFGKGEVEMAPNLFALEIDADRRIAMYQEEIRQKIQEMYGEVPKEVDDYIKSCAAEPAMAESATFDAMVELMTSGAYDYYIFDMMPHGHAIRFLGMAEILDAWVDKIVETRKKADEYGDVAAVMSGKGGLAQEDKILEELEFIRSRLDFVSTMMRDREHTAFFYVLIPELMPILDTRKALEMFSAFNIPLSGVLVNQVYPVELLTQLNVPSFL
;
A
#
# COMPACT_ATOMS: atom_id res chain seq x y z
N ARG A 1 25.30 1.91 7.49
CA ARG A 1 24.88 0.85 8.45
C ARG A 1 23.84 -0.01 7.75
N ASN A 2 23.92 -1.33 7.91
CA ASN A 2 22.87 -2.23 7.43
C ASN A 2 21.71 -2.20 8.44
N ILE A 3 20.51 -1.78 8.00
CA ILE A 3 19.29 -1.68 8.82
C ILE A 3 18.32 -2.86 8.57
N PHE A 4 18.59 -3.68 7.55
CA PHE A 4 17.74 -4.80 7.16
C PHE A 4 17.45 -5.74 8.34
N GLY A 5 16.17 -6.03 8.56
CA GLY A 5 15.70 -6.94 9.61
C GLY A 5 15.88 -6.46 11.05
N LYS A 6 16.31 -5.20 11.26
CA LYS A 6 16.55 -4.66 12.61
C LYS A 6 15.39 -3.87 13.19
N GLY A 7 14.33 -3.67 12.41
CA GLY A 7 13.28 -2.75 12.76
C GLY A 7 13.75 -1.29 12.68
N GLU A 8 13.20 -0.45 13.51
CA GLU A 8 13.56 0.98 13.58
C GLU A 8 14.95 1.18 14.21
N VAL A 9 15.79 1.96 13.53
CA VAL A 9 17.17 2.26 13.96
C VAL A 9 17.40 3.76 13.97
N GLU A 10 17.85 4.30 15.10
CA GLU A 10 18.29 5.69 15.19
C GLU A 10 19.62 5.90 14.43
N MET A 11 19.58 6.73 13.40
CA MET A 11 20.73 7.02 12.54
C MET A 11 21.49 8.27 12.98
N ALA A 12 20.76 9.25 13.51
CA ALA A 12 21.25 10.48 14.10
C ALA A 12 20.19 11.01 15.10
N PRO A 13 20.49 12.00 15.93
CA PRO A 13 19.49 12.59 16.83
C PRO A 13 18.24 13.02 16.08
N ASN A 14 17.09 12.48 16.48
CA ASN A 14 15.77 12.70 15.86
C ASN A 14 15.66 12.21 14.40
N LEU A 15 16.54 11.33 13.93
CA LEU A 15 16.49 10.70 12.62
C LEU A 15 16.47 9.18 12.76
N PHE A 16 15.37 8.57 12.39
CA PHE A 16 15.18 7.12 12.42
C PHE A 16 15.08 6.58 11.00
N ALA A 17 15.54 5.36 10.80
CA ALA A 17 15.39 4.64 9.55
C ALA A 17 14.81 3.26 9.81
N LEU A 18 13.87 2.87 8.97
CA LEU A 18 13.20 1.57 8.98
C LEU A 18 13.19 1.01 7.57
N GLU A 19 13.54 -0.25 7.42
CA GLU A 19 13.29 -1.01 6.20
C GLU A 19 12.06 -1.90 6.41
N ILE A 20 11.05 -1.71 5.57
CA ILE A 20 9.81 -2.50 5.64
C ILE A 20 10.12 -3.90 5.14
N ASP A 21 9.94 -4.89 6.02
CA ASP A 21 10.08 -6.32 5.73
C ASP A 21 8.71 -6.87 5.34
N ALA A 22 8.44 -6.94 4.03
CA ALA A 22 7.19 -7.45 3.50
C ALA A 22 6.96 -8.92 3.85
N ASP A 23 7.99 -9.76 3.85
CA ASP A 23 7.88 -11.18 4.16
C ASP A 23 7.45 -11.40 5.61
N ARG A 24 8.03 -10.63 6.53
CA ARG A 24 7.62 -10.65 7.93
C ARG A 24 6.17 -10.21 8.11
N ARG A 25 5.74 -9.18 7.40
CA ARG A 25 4.36 -8.67 7.46
C ARG A 25 3.36 -9.69 6.90
N ILE A 26 3.70 -10.35 5.80
CA ILE A 26 2.90 -11.44 5.23
C ILE A 26 2.77 -12.60 6.22
N ALA A 27 3.87 -12.98 6.88
CA ALA A 27 3.83 -14.04 7.89
C ALA A 27 2.91 -13.69 9.08
N MET A 28 2.90 -12.41 9.51
CA MET A 28 1.97 -11.93 10.54
C MET A 28 0.52 -12.05 10.07
N TYR A 29 0.19 -11.63 8.85
CA TYR A 29 -1.16 -11.78 8.30
C TYR A 29 -1.62 -13.23 8.22
N GLN A 30 -0.74 -14.12 7.78
CA GLN A 30 -1.06 -15.54 7.74
C GLN A 30 -1.41 -16.08 9.13
N GLU A 31 -0.69 -15.65 10.14
CA GLU A 31 -0.94 -16.08 11.52
C GLU A 31 -2.24 -15.48 12.07
N GLU A 32 -2.51 -14.20 11.81
CA GLU A 32 -3.77 -13.55 12.18
C GLU A 32 -4.98 -14.23 11.54
N ILE A 33 -4.89 -14.59 10.26
CA ILE A 33 -5.96 -15.30 9.55
C ILE A 33 -6.17 -16.70 10.16
N ARG A 34 -5.08 -17.42 10.47
CA ARG A 34 -5.18 -18.73 11.13
C ARG A 34 -5.86 -18.64 12.47
N GLN A 35 -5.48 -17.66 13.29
CA GLN A 35 -6.09 -17.44 14.61
C GLN A 35 -7.57 -17.13 14.49
N LYS A 36 -7.97 -16.23 13.59
CA LYS A 36 -9.38 -15.92 13.33
C LYS A 36 -10.18 -17.15 12.89
N ILE A 37 -9.63 -17.97 12.00
CA ILE A 37 -10.28 -19.21 11.54
C ILE A 37 -10.38 -20.19 12.71
N GLN A 38 -9.33 -20.34 13.50
CA GLN A 38 -9.32 -21.23 14.66
C GLN A 38 -10.33 -20.80 15.73
N GLU A 39 -10.48 -19.50 15.98
CA GLU A 39 -11.50 -18.96 16.90
C GLU A 39 -12.93 -19.22 16.42
N MET A 40 -13.17 -19.13 15.10
CA MET A 40 -14.50 -19.33 14.52
C MET A 40 -14.90 -20.79 14.37
N TYR A 41 -13.95 -21.66 14.01
CA TYR A 41 -14.24 -23.04 13.61
C TYR A 41 -13.57 -24.09 14.50
N GLY A 42 -12.74 -23.67 15.48
CA GLY A 42 -12.03 -24.57 16.40
C GLY A 42 -10.74 -25.17 15.84
N GLU A 43 -10.61 -25.29 14.53
CA GLU A 43 -9.41 -25.79 13.86
C GLU A 43 -9.24 -25.13 12.48
N VAL A 44 -8.02 -25.12 11.96
CA VAL A 44 -7.72 -24.67 10.60
C VAL A 44 -7.62 -25.90 9.70
N PRO A 45 -8.56 -26.11 8.74
CA PRO A 45 -8.48 -27.22 7.82
C PRO A 45 -7.18 -27.14 6.99
N LYS A 46 -6.58 -28.30 6.66
CA LYS A 46 -5.32 -28.35 5.94
C LYS A 46 -5.41 -27.65 4.58
N GLU A 47 -6.50 -27.82 3.86
CA GLU A 47 -6.74 -27.19 2.55
C GLU A 47 -6.76 -25.67 2.66
N VAL A 48 -7.31 -25.13 3.75
CA VAL A 48 -7.35 -23.69 4.02
C VAL A 48 -5.95 -23.17 4.38
N ASP A 49 -5.20 -23.91 5.22
CA ASP A 49 -3.81 -23.56 5.55
C ASP A 49 -2.89 -23.60 4.34
N ASP A 50 -3.05 -24.58 3.45
CA ASP A 50 -2.30 -24.66 2.19
C ASP A 50 -2.67 -23.51 1.25
N TYR A 51 -3.94 -23.07 1.22
CA TYR A 51 -4.37 -21.91 0.46
C TYR A 51 -3.76 -20.60 1.01
N ILE A 52 -3.79 -20.39 2.34
CA ILE A 52 -3.16 -19.25 3.01
C ILE A 52 -1.67 -19.15 2.65
N LYS A 53 -0.96 -20.28 2.65
CA LYS A 53 0.46 -20.34 2.26
C LYS A 53 0.67 -20.00 0.80
N SER A 54 -0.20 -20.48 -0.08
CA SER A 54 -0.08 -20.21 -1.53
C SER A 54 -0.31 -18.72 -1.86
N CYS A 55 -1.26 -18.07 -1.19
CA CYS A 55 -1.51 -16.64 -1.37
C CYS A 55 -0.29 -15.77 -1.03
N ALA A 56 0.50 -16.17 -0.04
CA ALA A 56 1.70 -15.43 0.37
C ALA A 56 2.79 -15.37 -0.71
N ALA A 57 2.81 -16.33 -1.64
CA ALA A 57 3.77 -16.35 -2.73
C ALA A 57 3.41 -15.38 -3.88
N GLU A 58 2.22 -14.78 -3.85
CA GLU A 58 1.78 -13.83 -4.86
C GLU A 58 2.50 -12.48 -4.71
N PRO A 59 3.08 -11.92 -5.78
CA PRO A 59 3.76 -10.61 -5.73
C PRO A 59 2.88 -9.48 -5.19
N ALA A 60 1.58 -9.53 -5.46
CA ALA A 60 0.62 -8.56 -4.96
C ALA A 60 0.53 -8.52 -3.42
N MET A 61 0.81 -9.64 -2.75
CA MET A 61 0.81 -9.69 -1.28
C MET A 61 1.96 -8.89 -0.68
N ALA A 62 3.15 -8.93 -1.28
CA ALA A 62 4.29 -8.14 -0.83
C ALA A 62 4.02 -6.63 -1.01
N GLU A 63 3.41 -6.25 -2.13
CA GLU A 63 3.00 -4.86 -2.38
C GLU A 63 1.95 -4.40 -1.36
N SER A 64 0.93 -5.22 -1.10
CA SER A 64 -0.12 -4.92 -0.11
C SER A 64 0.43 -4.83 1.31
N ALA A 65 1.32 -5.74 1.69
CA ALA A 65 1.95 -5.76 3.01
C ALA A 65 2.84 -4.52 3.24
N THR A 66 3.58 -4.09 2.21
CA THR A 66 4.38 -2.86 2.25
C THR A 66 3.48 -1.64 2.43
N PHE A 67 2.37 -1.58 1.71
CA PHE A 67 1.39 -0.51 1.82
C PHE A 67 0.80 -0.41 3.22
N ASP A 68 0.33 -1.49 3.72
CA ASP A 68 -0.28 -1.51 5.04
C ASP A 68 0.70 -1.07 6.13
N ALA A 69 1.98 -1.49 6.03
CA ALA A 69 3.02 -1.02 6.93
C ALA A 69 3.28 0.50 6.80
N MET A 70 3.23 1.06 5.59
CA MET A 70 3.33 2.51 5.38
C MET A 70 2.14 3.26 6.00
N VAL A 71 0.91 2.75 5.80
CA VAL A 71 -0.29 3.33 6.41
C VAL A 71 -0.22 3.32 7.93
N GLU A 72 0.22 2.21 8.50
CA GLU A 72 0.40 2.08 9.95
C GLU A 72 1.42 3.10 10.48
N LEU A 73 2.55 3.27 9.79
CA LEU A 73 3.54 4.29 10.14
C LEU A 73 2.96 5.71 10.06
N MET A 74 2.26 6.06 8.99
CA MET A 74 1.65 7.38 8.83
C MET A 74 0.58 7.66 9.88
N THR A 75 -0.21 6.66 10.25
CA THR A 75 -1.28 6.81 11.25
C THR A 75 -0.78 6.75 12.68
N SER A 76 0.45 6.27 12.93
CA SER A 76 1.03 6.18 14.27
C SER A 76 1.23 7.56 14.93
N GLY A 77 1.44 8.62 14.14
CA GLY A 77 1.75 9.96 14.64
C GLY A 77 3.04 10.04 15.45
N ALA A 78 3.95 9.06 15.28
CA ALA A 78 5.18 8.99 16.07
C ALA A 78 6.21 10.05 15.67
N TYR A 79 6.11 10.59 14.45
CA TYR A 79 7.06 11.54 13.86
C TYR A 79 6.37 12.73 13.22
N ASP A 80 7.06 13.87 13.18
CA ASP A 80 6.59 15.06 12.47
C ASP A 80 6.68 14.91 10.95
N TYR A 81 7.66 14.12 10.47
CA TYR A 81 7.91 13.89 9.04
C TYR A 81 8.19 12.42 8.77
N TYR A 82 7.58 11.93 7.69
CA TYR A 82 7.81 10.57 7.16
C TYR A 82 8.34 10.70 5.73
N ILE A 83 9.47 10.07 5.45
CA ILE A 83 10.07 10.05 4.12
C ILE A 83 10.08 8.60 3.63
N PHE A 84 9.30 8.32 2.59
CA PHE A 84 9.23 7.01 1.96
C PHE A 84 10.10 6.97 0.72
N ASP A 85 11.16 6.16 0.76
CA ASP A 85 11.97 5.83 -0.42
C ASP A 85 11.29 4.67 -1.15
N MET A 86 10.52 5.01 -2.18
CA MET A 86 9.68 4.07 -2.89
C MET A 86 10.44 3.36 -4.00
N MET A 87 10.10 2.09 -4.26
CA MET A 87 10.67 1.33 -5.35
C MET A 87 10.46 2.03 -6.70
N PRO A 88 11.47 2.01 -7.60
CA PRO A 88 11.38 2.67 -8.90
C PRO A 88 10.31 2.03 -9.78
N HIS A 89 9.66 2.87 -10.57
CA HIS A 89 8.69 2.55 -11.63
C HIS A 89 7.38 1.88 -11.19
N GLY A 90 6.35 2.04 -11.96
CA GLY A 90 5.07 1.32 -12.01
C GLY A 90 4.47 0.82 -10.67
N HIS A 91 5.29 0.33 -9.75
CA HIS A 91 4.87 -0.17 -8.46
C HIS A 91 4.32 0.94 -7.55
N ALA A 92 5.04 2.06 -7.41
CA ALA A 92 4.57 3.19 -6.60
C ALA A 92 3.23 3.73 -7.13
N ILE A 93 3.10 3.83 -8.45
CA ILE A 93 1.89 4.34 -9.10
C ILE A 93 0.75 3.32 -9.06
N ARG A 94 1.03 2.03 -9.26
CA ARG A 94 0.04 0.95 -9.06
C ARG A 94 -0.50 0.96 -7.65
N PHE A 95 0.38 1.17 -6.71
CA PHE A 95 0.09 1.28 -5.32
C PHE A 95 -0.88 2.45 -5.02
N LEU A 96 -0.65 3.60 -5.63
CA LEU A 96 -1.53 4.76 -5.54
C LEU A 96 -2.91 4.48 -6.17
N GLY A 97 -2.94 3.77 -7.29
CA GLY A 97 -4.19 3.34 -7.94
C GLY A 97 -4.91 2.22 -7.20
N MET A 98 -4.19 1.42 -6.40
CA MET A 98 -4.76 0.31 -5.65
C MET A 98 -5.76 0.79 -4.58
N ALA A 99 -5.50 1.93 -3.94
CA ALA A 99 -6.41 2.51 -2.96
C ALA A 99 -7.80 2.77 -3.57
N GLU A 100 -7.88 3.35 -4.77
CA GLU A 100 -9.17 3.61 -5.45
C GLU A 100 -9.88 2.31 -5.88
N ILE A 101 -9.11 1.33 -6.36
CA ILE A 101 -9.67 0.03 -6.75
C ILE A 101 -10.21 -0.72 -5.54
N LEU A 102 -9.48 -0.71 -4.43
CA LEU A 102 -9.90 -1.37 -3.19
C LEU A 102 -11.12 -0.69 -2.57
N ASP A 103 -11.19 0.65 -2.60
CA ASP A 103 -12.34 1.40 -2.12
C ASP A 103 -13.61 1.02 -2.91
N ALA A 104 -13.55 1.02 -4.23
CA ALA A 104 -14.66 0.58 -5.08
C ALA A 104 -15.05 -0.88 -4.84
N TRP A 105 -14.09 -1.74 -4.52
CA TRP A 105 -14.35 -3.16 -4.23
C TRP A 105 -15.01 -3.34 -2.85
N VAL A 106 -14.52 -2.63 -1.84
CA VAL A 106 -15.13 -2.62 -0.49
C VAL A 106 -16.56 -2.09 -0.55
N ASP A 107 -16.82 -0.99 -1.27
CA ASP A 107 -18.18 -0.47 -1.50
C ASP A 107 -19.10 -1.54 -2.08
N LYS A 108 -18.61 -2.28 -3.07
CA LYS A 108 -19.40 -3.34 -3.71
C LYS A 108 -19.71 -4.49 -2.76
N ILE A 109 -18.77 -4.88 -1.90
CA ILE A 109 -18.99 -5.93 -0.90
C ILE A 109 -20.01 -5.45 0.14
N VAL A 110 -19.84 -4.23 0.67
CA VAL A 110 -20.78 -3.65 1.65
C VAL A 110 -22.19 -3.54 1.06
N GLU A 111 -22.33 -3.05 -0.17
CA GLU A 111 -23.63 -2.97 -0.85
C GLU A 111 -24.26 -4.35 -1.03
N THR A 112 -23.47 -5.33 -1.47
CA THR A 112 -23.95 -6.70 -1.70
C THR A 112 -24.42 -7.35 -0.39
N ARG A 113 -23.68 -7.09 0.69
CA ARG A 113 -24.05 -7.59 2.02
C ARG A 113 -25.32 -6.94 2.54
N LYS A 114 -25.45 -5.62 2.50
CA LYS A 114 -26.67 -4.93 2.91
C LYS A 114 -27.91 -5.49 2.19
N LYS A 115 -27.78 -5.82 0.91
CA LYS A 115 -28.85 -6.49 0.16
C LYS A 115 -29.10 -7.92 0.63
N ALA A 116 -28.03 -8.67 0.99
CA ALA A 116 -28.18 -10.02 1.51
C ALA A 116 -28.86 -10.01 2.90
N ASP A 117 -28.54 -9.02 3.75
CA ASP A 117 -29.17 -8.85 5.07
C ASP A 117 -30.65 -8.49 4.92
N GLU A 118 -31.04 -7.60 4.01
CA GLU A 118 -32.46 -7.32 3.72
C GLU A 118 -33.22 -8.57 3.30
N TYR A 119 -32.60 -9.47 2.53
CA TYR A 119 -33.21 -10.77 2.16
C TYR A 119 -33.10 -11.81 3.29
N GLY A 120 -32.02 -11.77 4.09
CA GLY A 120 -31.76 -12.64 5.22
C GLY A 120 -32.71 -12.39 6.39
N ASP A 121 -33.00 -11.12 6.68
CA ASP A 121 -33.98 -10.74 7.71
C ASP A 121 -35.38 -11.28 7.38
N VAL A 122 -35.79 -11.26 6.12
CA VAL A 122 -37.04 -11.85 5.68
C VAL A 122 -37.05 -13.38 5.88
N ALA A 123 -35.93 -14.04 5.58
CA ALA A 123 -35.77 -15.49 5.76
C ALA A 123 -35.58 -15.90 7.23
N ALA A 124 -34.89 -15.09 8.05
CA ALA A 124 -34.66 -15.33 9.47
C ALA A 124 -35.94 -15.15 10.30
N VAL A 125 -36.75 -14.14 9.99
CA VAL A 125 -38.10 -13.97 10.57
C VAL A 125 -38.99 -15.18 10.25
N MET A 126 -38.80 -15.81 9.09
CA MET A 126 -39.55 -17.02 8.70
C MET A 126 -38.99 -18.31 9.31
N SER A 127 -37.69 -18.37 9.71
CA SER A 127 -37.03 -19.59 10.17
C SER A 127 -36.64 -19.62 11.66
N GLY A 128 -36.76 -18.52 12.39
CA GLY A 128 -36.52 -18.44 13.84
C GLY A 128 -35.06 -18.69 14.28
N LYS A 129 -34.07 -18.52 13.38
CA LYS A 129 -32.64 -18.68 13.69
C LYS A 129 -31.93 -17.33 13.55
N GLY A 130 -31.52 -16.78 14.69
CA GLY A 130 -30.71 -15.56 14.73
C GLY A 130 -29.25 -15.82 14.31
N GLY A 131 -28.83 -15.18 13.22
CA GLY A 131 -27.43 -15.21 12.71
C GLY A 131 -26.67 -13.88 12.85
N LEU A 132 -27.14 -12.95 13.66
CA LEU A 132 -26.75 -11.54 13.67
C LEU A 132 -25.32 -11.24 14.18
N ALA A 133 -24.75 -12.04 15.07
CA ALA A 133 -23.48 -11.69 15.77
C ALA A 133 -22.20 -11.89 14.92
N GLN A 134 -22.23 -12.71 13.89
CA GLN A 134 -21.06 -13.00 13.03
C GLN A 134 -20.95 -12.03 11.86
N GLU A 135 -22.07 -11.43 11.47
CA GLU A 135 -22.17 -10.49 10.36
C GLU A 135 -21.63 -9.12 10.72
N ASP A 136 -21.84 -8.65 11.94
CA ASP A 136 -21.34 -7.37 12.45
C ASP A 136 -19.80 -7.28 12.38
N LYS A 137 -19.07 -8.35 12.72
CA LYS A 137 -17.60 -8.35 12.70
C LYS A 137 -16.98 -8.18 11.31
N ILE A 138 -17.61 -8.72 10.27
CA ILE A 138 -17.10 -8.58 8.90
C ILE A 138 -17.36 -7.16 8.40
N LEU A 139 -18.49 -6.57 8.73
CA LEU A 139 -18.78 -5.17 8.40
C LEU A 139 -17.82 -4.23 9.12
N GLU A 140 -17.56 -4.44 10.40
CA GLU A 140 -16.58 -3.67 11.17
C GLU A 140 -15.18 -3.74 10.53
N GLU A 141 -14.76 -4.93 10.08
CA GLU A 141 -13.46 -5.12 9.42
C GLU A 141 -13.38 -4.43 8.05
N LEU A 142 -14.47 -4.48 7.27
CA LEU A 142 -14.56 -3.76 5.99
C LEU A 142 -14.57 -2.23 6.18
N GLU A 143 -15.27 -1.72 7.18
CA GLU A 143 -15.27 -0.30 7.53
C GLU A 143 -13.89 0.16 8.02
N PHE A 144 -13.20 -0.68 8.78
CA PHE A 144 -11.82 -0.41 9.19
C PHE A 144 -10.86 -0.30 7.99
N ILE A 145 -10.92 -1.26 7.06
CA ILE A 145 -10.13 -1.22 5.82
C ILE A 145 -10.46 0.05 5.03
N ARG A 146 -11.74 0.36 4.87
CA ARG A 146 -12.21 1.55 4.16
C ARG A 146 -11.66 2.83 4.77
N SER A 147 -11.74 2.98 6.09
CA SER A 147 -11.24 4.18 6.78
C SER A 147 -9.73 4.40 6.56
N ARG A 148 -8.95 3.33 6.48
CA ARG A 148 -7.51 3.38 6.17
C ARG A 148 -7.25 3.78 4.72
N LEU A 149 -8.03 3.26 3.78
CA LEU A 149 -7.92 3.61 2.35
C LEU A 149 -8.29 5.07 2.12
N ASP A 150 -9.36 5.54 2.73
CA ASP A 150 -9.81 6.94 2.66
C ASP A 150 -8.75 7.89 3.24
N PHE A 151 -8.16 7.53 4.37
CA PHE A 151 -7.07 8.30 4.98
C PHE A 151 -5.91 8.44 4.00
N VAL A 152 -5.42 7.33 3.43
CA VAL A 152 -4.29 7.35 2.49
C VAL A 152 -4.63 8.13 1.23
N SER A 153 -5.79 7.87 0.63
CA SER A 153 -6.23 8.57 -0.57
C SER A 153 -6.32 10.09 -0.37
N THR A 154 -6.81 10.52 0.80
CA THR A 154 -6.88 11.93 1.19
C THR A 154 -5.49 12.52 1.38
N MET A 155 -4.63 11.86 2.17
CA MET A 155 -3.28 12.33 2.45
C MET A 155 -2.43 12.45 1.19
N MET A 156 -2.55 11.51 0.25
CA MET A 156 -1.79 11.54 -1.00
C MET A 156 -2.17 12.67 -1.93
N ARG A 157 -3.41 13.17 -1.85
CA ARG A 157 -3.90 14.32 -2.64
C ARG A 157 -3.70 15.65 -1.95
N ASP A 158 -3.40 15.65 -0.66
CA ASP A 158 -3.22 16.86 0.13
C ASP A 158 -1.82 17.45 -0.07
N ARG A 159 -1.76 18.62 -0.75
CA ARG A 159 -0.52 19.35 -1.04
C ARG A 159 0.12 20.01 0.18
N GLU A 160 -0.62 20.18 1.25
CA GLU A 160 -0.10 20.82 2.48
C GLU A 160 0.65 19.80 3.33
N HIS A 161 0.25 18.52 3.27
CA HIS A 161 0.82 17.47 4.11
C HIS A 161 1.69 16.46 3.34
N THR A 162 1.51 16.35 2.00
CA THR A 162 2.24 15.36 1.20
C THR A 162 2.94 15.99 0.01
N ALA A 163 4.22 15.64 -0.17
CA ALA A 163 5.04 16.07 -1.29
C ALA A 163 5.65 14.87 -2.01
N PHE A 164 5.32 14.71 -3.30
CA PHE A 164 5.93 13.70 -4.15
C PHE A 164 7.06 14.29 -5.00
N PHE A 165 8.22 13.65 -4.94
CA PHE A 165 9.35 13.97 -5.79
C PHE A 165 9.69 12.76 -6.67
N TYR A 166 9.82 12.99 -7.96
CA TYR A 166 10.28 11.97 -8.88
C TYR A 166 11.77 12.15 -9.16
N VAL A 167 12.56 11.11 -8.95
CA VAL A 167 14.00 11.16 -9.16
C VAL A 167 14.35 10.39 -10.43
N LEU A 168 15.05 11.02 -11.35
CA LEU A 168 15.50 10.40 -12.62
C LEU A 168 16.98 10.69 -12.86
N ILE A 169 17.60 9.91 -13.75
CA ILE A 169 18.89 10.20 -14.34
C ILE A 169 18.70 10.76 -15.75
N PRO A 170 19.63 11.58 -16.28
CA PRO A 170 19.49 12.24 -17.59
C PRO A 170 19.76 11.27 -18.75
N GLU A 171 18.98 10.21 -18.84
CA GLU A 171 19.01 9.22 -19.90
C GLU A 171 17.64 9.11 -20.58
N LEU A 172 17.63 8.69 -21.85
CA LEU A 172 16.40 8.68 -22.65
C LEU A 172 15.29 7.83 -22.05
N MET A 173 15.61 6.61 -21.59
CA MET A 173 14.59 5.70 -21.06
C MET A 173 13.99 6.21 -19.74
N PRO A 174 14.77 6.62 -18.70
CA PRO A 174 14.23 7.26 -17.51
C PRO A 174 13.38 8.50 -17.79
N ILE A 175 13.76 9.32 -18.79
CA ILE A 175 12.97 10.50 -19.18
C ILE A 175 11.61 10.08 -19.76
N LEU A 176 11.57 9.08 -20.62
CA LEU A 176 10.32 8.56 -21.20
C LEU A 176 9.42 7.92 -20.15
N ASP A 177 10.01 7.17 -19.24
CA ASP A 177 9.28 6.56 -18.10
C ASP A 177 8.74 7.63 -17.15
N THR A 178 9.51 8.68 -16.89
CA THR A 178 9.05 9.83 -16.10
C THR A 178 7.82 10.49 -16.73
N ARG A 179 7.77 10.66 -18.06
CA ARG A 179 6.59 11.24 -18.73
C ARG A 179 5.33 10.40 -18.48
N LYS A 180 5.43 9.06 -18.59
CA LYS A 180 4.31 8.17 -18.28
C LYS A 180 3.91 8.27 -16.80
N ALA A 181 4.89 8.35 -15.91
CA ALA A 181 4.63 8.54 -14.49
C ALA A 181 3.87 9.84 -14.23
N LEU A 182 4.25 10.94 -14.85
CA LEU A 182 3.56 12.24 -14.73
C LEU A 182 2.09 12.16 -15.19
N GLU A 183 1.84 11.48 -16.31
CA GLU A 183 0.48 11.24 -16.81
C GLU A 183 -0.36 10.45 -15.79
N MET A 184 0.21 9.44 -15.17
CA MET A 184 -0.47 8.63 -14.15
C MET A 184 -0.71 9.42 -12.86
N PHE A 185 0.27 10.17 -12.35
CA PHE A 185 0.08 11.07 -11.20
C PHE A 185 -1.08 12.04 -11.45
N SER A 186 -1.14 12.60 -12.66
CA SER A 186 -2.24 13.48 -13.06
C SER A 186 -3.59 12.76 -13.12
N ALA A 187 -3.64 11.54 -13.66
CA ALA A 187 -4.86 10.75 -13.75
C ALA A 187 -5.46 10.41 -12.37
N PHE A 188 -4.60 10.19 -11.36
CA PHE A 188 -5.02 9.92 -9.98
C PHE A 188 -5.18 11.19 -9.13
N ASN A 189 -5.06 12.39 -9.72
CA ASN A 189 -5.10 13.67 -9.01
C ASN A 189 -4.06 13.79 -7.89
N ILE A 190 -2.91 13.14 -8.04
CA ILE A 190 -1.82 13.18 -7.07
C ILE A 190 -0.86 14.31 -7.45
N PRO A 191 -0.66 15.29 -6.57
CA PRO A 191 0.19 16.43 -6.87
C PRO A 191 1.66 16.06 -6.83
N LEU A 192 2.36 16.14 -7.97
CA LEU A 192 3.81 16.05 -7.99
C LEU A 192 4.42 17.39 -7.56
N SER A 193 5.31 17.36 -6.58
CA SER A 193 5.98 18.55 -6.02
C SER A 193 7.23 18.93 -6.79
N GLY A 194 7.86 17.97 -7.46
CA GLY A 194 9.03 18.24 -8.29
C GLY A 194 9.65 17.01 -8.92
N VAL A 195 10.55 17.27 -9.86
CA VAL A 195 11.39 16.26 -10.50
C VAL A 195 12.84 16.59 -10.20
N LEU A 196 13.57 15.63 -9.66
CA LEU A 196 14.99 15.74 -9.35
C LEU A 196 15.80 14.97 -10.39
N VAL A 197 16.72 15.66 -11.07
CA VAL A 197 17.63 15.02 -12.01
C VAL A 197 18.92 14.71 -11.29
N ASN A 198 19.18 13.43 -11.09
CA ASN A 198 20.39 12.95 -10.42
C ASN A 198 21.47 12.57 -11.44
N GLN A 199 22.72 12.44 -11.02
CA GLN A 199 23.87 12.02 -11.82
C GLN A 199 24.10 12.91 -13.06
N VAL A 200 23.88 14.22 -12.92
CA VAL A 200 24.17 15.20 -13.96
C VAL A 200 25.69 15.44 -14.01
N TYR A 201 26.29 15.18 -15.18
CA TYR A 201 27.71 15.47 -15.37
C TYR A 201 27.91 16.96 -15.65
N PRO A 202 28.92 17.61 -15.07
CA PRO A 202 29.30 18.99 -15.41
C PRO A 202 29.63 19.11 -16.91
N VAL A 203 29.19 20.20 -17.53
CA VAL A 203 29.40 20.44 -18.96
C VAL A 203 30.89 20.46 -19.33
N GLU A 204 31.73 20.94 -18.41
CA GLU A 204 33.19 20.98 -18.55
C GLU A 204 33.78 19.58 -18.71
N LEU A 205 33.27 18.59 -17.98
CA LEU A 205 33.69 17.20 -18.08
C LEU A 205 33.29 16.58 -19.42
N LEU A 206 32.07 16.86 -19.90
CA LEU A 206 31.58 16.40 -21.21
C LEU A 206 32.43 16.95 -22.34
N THR A 207 32.83 18.21 -22.24
CA THR A 207 33.71 18.87 -23.22
C THR A 207 35.10 18.27 -23.25
N GLN A 208 35.68 17.95 -22.08
CA GLN A 208 36.98 17.31 -21.97
C GLN A 208 36.99 15.90 -22.55
N LEU A 209 35.91 15.14 -22.38
CA LEU A 209 35.76 13.78 -22.86
C LEU A 209 35.38 13.69 -24.35
N ASN A 210 35.26 14.84 -25.05
CA ASN A 210 34.91 14.92 -26.48
C ASN A 210 33.61 14.12 -26.81
N VAL A 211 32.66 14.12 -25.87
CA VAL A 211 31.39 13.43 -26.06
C VAL A 211 30.58 14.18 -27.12
N PRO A 212 30.11 13.51 -28.19
CA PRO A 212 29.31 14.16 -29.20
C PRO A 212 28.06 14.80 -28.57
N SER A 213 27.75 16.03 -28.96
CA SER A 213 26.52 16.74 -28.55
C SER A 213 25.31 16.15 -29.27
N PHE A 214 24.85 14.98 -28.86
CA PHE A 214 23.59 14.36 -29.30
C PHE A 214 22.47 14.60 -28.28
N LEU A 215 22.41 15.76 -27.68
CA LEU A 215 21.29 16.16 -26.84
C LEU A 215 20.63 17.40 -27.43
#